data_89fcfface7b824238b88ab28b4cdf241
#
_entry.id   89fcfface7b824238b88ab28b4cdf241
#
_cell.length_a   1.000
_cell.length_b   1.000
_cell.length_c   1.000
_cell.angle_alpha   90.00
_cell.angle_beta   90.00
_cell.angle_gamma   90.00
#
_symmetry.space_group_name_H-M   'P 1'
#
loop_
_entity.id
_entity.type
_entity.pdbx_description
1 polymer ?
#
loop_
_entity_poly.entity_id
_entity_poly.type
_entity_poly.pdbx_seq_one_letter_code
_entity_poly.pdbx_strand_id
1 'polypeptide(L)'
;KARSGVECRVLLDSVGSFSIGRKFTRPFTEAGGKIAFFMPLRPFRKNISPQLRNHRKIVVVDGQIGFIGSQNIGDEYRGRLKKLSPWYDTHMRVAGPAALVLQRTFCEDWLFATRQDLSGQDYFPGPARPGRSIVQILPTGPEQNINPLEQIMFAAVSSAKDKIRIATPYFVPSPALRMAFTYACTRGVTVELVLPTRSDALIVLWAGRSFYRELLERGVKIYEYDGGVLHSKLVTVDDRWCMLGSANMDMRSFRLNYEVTALIYDQAVTRELAASIDRFCRRARVISLRELRERPRYYEVIEGTARLLTPLL
;
A
#
# COMPACT_ATOMS: atom_id res chain seq x y z
N LYS A 1 -9.14 1.79 26.18
CA LYS A 1 -9.94 0.57 26.04
C LYS A 1 -9.34 -0.58 26.87
N ALA A 2 -8.03 -0.86 26.82
CA ALA A 2 -7.43 -1.90 27.66
C ALA A 2 -7.76 -1.72 29.16
N ARG A 3 -7.63 -0.49 29.71
CA ARG A 3 -8.07 -0.16 31.09
C ARG A 3 -9.54 -0.44 31.38
N SER A 4 -10.37 -0.48 30.35
CA SER A 4 -11.81 -0.75 30.48
C SER A 4 -12.13 -2.25 30.31
N GLY A 5 -11.12 -3.14 30.36
CA GLY A 5 -11.28 -4.58 30.24
C GLY A 5 -11.39 -5.12 28.82
N VAL A 6 -11.23 -4.28 27.80
CA VAL A 6 -11.19 -4.72 26.39
C VAL A 6 -9.86 -5.40 26.11
N GLU A 7 -9.87 -6.60 25.56
CA GLU A 7 -8.66 -7.25 25.08
C GLU A 7 -8.10 -6.49 23.89
N CYS A 8 -6.89 -5.94 24.07
CA CYS A 8 -6.20 -5.16 23.03
C CYS A 8 -4.87 -5.82 22.69
N ARG A 9 -4.64 -6.08 21.39
CA ARG A 9 -3.39 -6.63 20.86
C ARG A 9 -2.82 -5.71 19.80
N VAL A 10 -1.52 -5.47 19.86
CA VAL A 10 -0.80 -4.64 18.88
C VAL A 10 0.39 -5.42 18.37
N LEU A 11 0.45 -5.59 17.06
CA LEU A 11 1.59 -6.18 16.37
C LEU A 11 2.33 -5.08 15.59
N LEU A 12 3.60 -4.94 15.85
CA LEU A 12 4.46 -3.91 15.26
C LEU A 12 5.56 -4.56 14.41
N ASP A 13 5.83 -4.00 13.23
CA ASP A 13 7.05 -4.37 12.51
C ASP A 13 8.27 -3.91 13.30
N SER A 14 9.23 -4.79 13.53
CA SER A 14 10.36 -4.49 14.42
C SER A 14 11.31 -3.43 13.89
N VAL A 15 11.47 -3.32 12.57
CA VAL A 15 12.32 -2.30 11.93
C VAL A 15 11.56 -1.00 11.76
N GLY A 16 10.34 -1.06 11.22
CA GLY A 16 9.48 0.11 11.04
C GLY A 16 9.10 0.80 12.36
N SER A 17 9.19 0.08 13.48
CA SER A 17 8.90 0.59 14.82
C SER A 17 10.14 0.64 15.74
N PHE A 18 11.33 0.72 15.15
CA PHE A 18 12.59 0.70 15.90
C PHE A 18 12.70 1.79 16.99
N SER A 19 12.11 2.95 16.76
CA SER A 19 12.08 4.07 17.71
C SER A 19 11.14 3.85 18.90
N ILE A 20 10.25 2.83 18.83
CA ILE A 20 9.28 2.55 19.89
C ILE A 20 9.95 1.77 21.03
N GLY A 21 10.36 2.50 22.08
CA GLY A 21 10.98 1.91 23.26
C GLY A 21 9.95 1.47 24.32
N ARG A 22 10.44 0.72 25.32
CA ARG A 22 9.63 0.24 26.46
C ARG A 22 8.91 1.38 27.20
N LYS A 23 9.52 2.56 27.32
CA LYS A 23 8.91 3.72 27.97
C LYS A 23 7.60 4.13 27.28
N PHE A 24 7.53 4.03 25.96
CA PHE A 24 6.32 4.36 25.18
C PHE A 24 5.24 3.28 25.31
N THR A 25 5.64 2.00 25.31
CA THR A 25 4.69 0.87 25.35
C THR A 25 4.18 0.52 26.74
N ARG A 26 4.93 0.88 27.79
CA ARG A 26 4.64 0.54 29.19
C ARG A 26 3.23 0.92 29.65
N PRO A 27 2.70 2.13 29.41
CA PRO A 27 1.34 2.47 29.84
C PRO A 27 0.25 1.59 29.24
N PHE A 28 0.48 1.08 28.01
CA PHE A 28 -0.44 0.17 27.35
C PHE A 28 -0.37 -1.24 27.93
N THR A 29 0.84 -1.76 28.18
CA THR A 29 1.01 -3.10 28.77
C THR A 29 0.58 -3.14 30.23
N GLU A 30 0.81 -2.10 31.01
CA GLU A 30 0.30 -1.96 32.39
C GLU A 30 -1.23 -1.89 32.45
N ALA A 31 -1.86 -1.42 31.38
CA ALA A 31 -3.32 -1.43 31.24
C ALA A 31 -3.90 -2.79 30.78
N GLY A 32 -3.06 -3.84 30.65
CA GLY A 32 -3.46 -5.18 30.20
C GLY A 32 -3.38 -5.39 28.68
N GLY A 33 -2.91 -4.39 27.92
CA GLY A 33 -2.69 -4.54 26.47
C GLY A 33 -1.50 -5.44 26.14
N LYS A 34 -1.57 -6.18 25.06
CA LYS A 34 -0.51 -7.11 24.61
C LYS A 34 0.18 -6.54 23.36
N ILE A 35 1.51 -6.49 23.37
CA ILE A 35 2.34 -6.03 22.24
C ILE A 35 3.26 -7.14 21.80
N ALA A 36 3.38 -7.34 20.50
CA ALA A 36 4.36 -8.19 19.87
C ALA A 36 5.09 -7.48 18.75
N PHE A 37 6.29 -7.94 18.43
CA PHE A 37 7.09 -7.43 17.32
C PHE A 37 7.24 -8.49 16.25
N PHE A 38 6.87 -8.15 15.04
CA PHE A 38 6.99 -9.01 13.88
C PHE A 38 8.44 -9.00 13.39
N MET A 39 9.02 -10.19 13.20
CA MET A 39 10.41 -10.39 12.74
C MET A 39 11.45 -9.52 13.49
N PRO A 40 11.60 -9.68 14.81
CA PRO A 40 12.60 -8.94 15.55
C PRO A 40 14.02 -9.28 15.06
N LEU A 41 14.82 -8.24 14.79
CA LEU A 41 16.23 -8.41 14.43
C LEU A 41 16.98 -9.04 15.61
N ARG A 42 17.37 -10.29 15.47
CA ARG A 42 18.21 -11.02 16.45
C ARG A 42 19.57 -11.27 15.84
N PRO A 43 20.65 -10.62 16.33
CA PRO A 43 21.96 -10.63 15.68
C PRO A 43 22.62 -12.00 15.51
N PHE A 44 22.11 -13.05 16.16
CA PHE A 44 22.69 -14.39 16.12
C PHE A 44 21.77 -15.48 15.51
N ARG A 45 20.62 -15.13 14.95
CA ARG A 45 19.75 -16.09 14.24
C ARG A 45 20.02 -16.04 12.75
N LYS A 46 20.52 -17.13 12.18
CA LYS A 46 20.94 -17.28 10.77
C LYS A 46 19.83 -17.11 9.71
N ASN A 47 18.54 -17.04 10.07
CA ASN A 47 17.41 -17.10 9.12
C ASN A 47 16.46 -15.90 9.17
N ILE A 48 16.89 -14.73 9.61
CA ILE A 48 16.05 -13.53 9.58
C ILE A 48 16.60 -12.57 8.54
N SER A 49 15.90 -12.47 7.41
CA SER A 49 16.21 -11.46 6.42
C SER A 49 15.72 -10.08 6.91
N PRO A 50 16.60 -9.08 7.02
CA PRO A 50 16.21 -7.73 7.41
C PRO A 50 15.34 -7.05 6.34
N GLN A 51 15.24 -7.64 5.16
CA GLN A 51 14.47 -7.11 4.03
C GLN A 51 12.99 -7.46 4.11
N LEU A 52 12.63 -8.58 4.77
CA LEU A 52 11.25 -9.02 4.92
C LEU A 52 10.55 -8.24 6.03
N ARG A 53 9.53 -7.45 5.68
CA ARG A 53 8.85 -6.56 6.62
C ARG A 53 7.34 -6.74 6.59
N ASN A 54 6.68 -6.57 7.73
CA ASN A 54 5.22 -6.48 7.79
C ASN A 54 4.80 -5.04 7.51
N HIS A 55 4.22 -4.84 6.34
CA HIS A 55 3.73 -3.53 5.89
C HIS A 55 2.21 -3.44 5.90
N ARG A 56 1.52 -4.44 6.45
CA ARG A 56 0.06 -4.45 6.60
C ARG A 56 -0.39 -3.39 7.60
N LYS A 57 -1.45 -2.66 7.27
CA LYS A 57 -2.11 -1.70 8.14
C LYS A 57 -3.52 -2.21 8.36
N ILE A 58 -3.70 -2.95 9.45
CA ILE A 58 -4.95 -3.62 9.80
C ILE A 58 -5.37 -3.22 11.21
N VAL A 59 -6.62 -2.83 11.38
CA VAL A 59 -7.27 -2.79 12.69
C VAL A 59 -8.54 -3.61 12.60
N VAL A 60 -8.75 -4.51 13.54
CA VAL A 60 -10.00 -5.28 13.64
C VAL A 60 -10.63 -5.08 15.01
N VAL A 61 -11.94 -4.91 15.02
CA VAL A 61 -12.73 -4.78 16.24
C VAL A 61 -13.74 -5.90 16.26
N ASP A 62 -13.63 -6.76 17.29
CA ASP A 62 -14.54 -7.88 17.59
C ASP A 62 -14.78 -8.83 16.41
N GLY A 63 -13.83 -8.97 15.48
CA GLY A 63 -13.97 -9.78 14.27
C GLY A 63 -15.04 -9.30 13.28
N GLN A 64 -15.76 -8.21 13.57
CA GLN A 64 -16.92 -7.74 12.79
C GLN A 64 -16.62 -6.48 11.96
N ILE A 65 -15.72 -5.63 12.45
CA ILE A 65 -15.35 -4.38 11.80
C ILE A 65 -13.84 -4.41 11.55
N GLY A 66 -13.44 -4.19 10.32
CA GLY A 66 -12.06 -4.08 9.91
C GLY A 66 -11.73 -2.69 9.36
N PHE A 67 -10.49 -2.28 9.48
CA PHE A 67 -9.93 -1.11 8.82
C PHE A 67 -8.67 -1.53 8.08
N ILE A 68 -8.55 -1.09 6.83
CA ILE A 68 -7.47 -1.42 5.92
C ILE A 68 -7.15 -0.21 5.03
N GLY A 69 -5.89 -0.05 4.68
CA GLY A 69 -5.46 1.02 3.77
C GLY A 69 -3.99 1.35 3.87
N SER A 70 -3.65 2.58 3.55
CA SER A 70 -2.27 3.05 3.48
C SER A 70 -1.78 3.75 4.75
N GLN A 71 -2.67 4.11 5.67
CA GLN A 71 -2.38 4.96 6.82
C GLN A 71 -1.55 4.23 7.88
N ASN A 72 -0.41 4.79 8.23
CA ASN A 72 0.38 4.38 9.40
C ASN A 72 -0.03 5.15 10.66
N ILE A 73 0.51 4.73 11.80
CA ILE A 73 0.37 5.43 13.09
C ILE A 73 1.69 6.14 13.39
N GLY A 74 1.68 7.46 13.35
CA GLY A 74 2.86 8.29 13.62
C GLY A 74 2.49 9.78 13.60
N ASP A 75 3.36 10.63 14.15
CA ASP A 75 3.12 12.09 14.22
C ASP A 75 3.28 12.76 12.84
N GLU A 76 4.09 12.20 11.96
CA GLU A 76 4.24 12.63 10.56
C GLU A 76 2.92 12.55 9.80
N TYR A 77 2.11 11.52 10.02
CA TYR A 77 0.80 11.33 9.36
C TYR A 77 -0.28 12.24 9.92
N ARG A 78 -0.05 12.87 11.06
CA ARG A 78 -0.95 13.83 11.70
C ARG A 78 -0.67 15.28 11.32
N GLY A 79 0.23 15.51 10.35
CA GLY A 79 0.59 16.87 9.93
C GLY A 79 1.46 17.65 10.92
N ARG A 80 2.06 17.00 11.92
CA ARG A 80 2.94 17.65 12.91
C ARG A 80 4.32 17.99 12.34
N LEU A 81 4.77 17.27 11.32
CA LEU A 81 6.01 17.54 10.61
C LEU A 81 5.76 18.41 9.39
N LYS A 82 6.01 19.73 9.49
CA LYS A 82 5.74 20.72 8.42
C LYS A 82 6.33 20.35 7.06
N LYS A 83 7.52 19.72 7.03
CA LYS A 83 8.20 19.31 5.78
C LYS A 83 7.44 18.20 5.01
N LEU A 84 6.66 17.38 5.73
CA LEU A 84 5.88 16.24 5.18
C LEU A 84 4.37 16.51 5.23
N SER A 85 3.95 17.75 5.45
CA SER A 85 2.54 18.14 5.52
C SER A 85 2.12 18.90 4.26
N PRO A 86 0.84 18.76 3.86
CA PRO A 86 -0.12 17.75 4.32
C PRO A 86 0.22 16.34 3.82
N TRP A 87 -0.19 15.31 4.56
CA TRP A 87 -0.01 13.90 4.23
C TRP A 87 -1.35 13.29 3.84
N TYR A 88 -1.40 12.59 2.69
CA TYR A 88 -2.64 12.03 2.14
C TYR A 88 -2.58 10.52 2.05
N ASP A 89 -3.31 9.87 2.92
CA ASP A 89 -3.57 8.43 2.91
C ASP A 89 -5.01 8.13 2.50
N THR A 90 -5.27 6.90 2.12
CA THR A 90 -6.62 6.36 1.97
C THR A 90 -6.78 5.13 2.85
N HIS A 91 -7.82 5.14 3.67
CA HIS A 91 -8.12 4.06 4.59
C HIS A 91 -9.61 3.74 4.52
N MET A 92 -9.96 2.46 4.54
CA MET A 92 -11.33 1.99 4.41
C MET A 92 -11.77 1.30 5.70
N ARG A 93 -13.01 1.55 6.12
CA ARG A 93 -13.74 0.72 7.08
C ARG A 93 -14.53 -0.33 6.32
N VAL A 94 -14.41 -1.58 6.70
CA VAL A 94 -15.19 -2.71 6.17
C VAL A 94 -15.89 -3.44 7.31
N ALA A 95 -17.09 -3.95 7.05
CA ALA A 95 -17.84 -4.77 8.00
C ALA A 95 -18.37 -6.02 7.31
N GLY A 96 -18.63 -7.07 8.09
CA GLY A 96 -19.13 -8.35 7.59
C GLY A 96 -18.01 -9.35 7.25
N PRO A 97 -18.22 -10.30 6.32
CA PRO A 97 -17.29 -11.41 6.07
C PRO A 97 -15.87 -10.98 5.72
N ALA A 98 -15.68 -9.83 5.05
CA ALA A 98 -14.37 -9.31 4.73
C ALA A 98 -13.56 -8.90 5.99
N ALA A 99 -14.22 -8.47 7.07
CA ALA A 99 -13.56 -8.17 8.34
C ALA A 99 -13.00 -9.45 8.99
N LEU A 100 -13.65 -10.60 8.82
CA LEU A 100 -13.13 -11.89 9.31
C LEU A 100 -11.86 -12.32 8.58
N VAL A 101 -11.70 -11.96 7.30
CA VAL A 101 -10.45 -12.23 6.58
C VAL A 101 -9.32 -11.38 7.14
N LEU A 102 -9.57 -10.11 7.47
CA LEU A 102 -8.60 -9.25 8.15
C LEU A 102 -8.26 -9.78 9.55
N GLN A 103 -9.27 -10.26 10.30
CA GLN A 103 -9.07 -10.92 11.59
C GLN A 103 -8.15 -12.12 11.47
N ARG A 104 -8.42 -13.01 10.52
CA ARG A 104 -7.58 -14.19 10.25
C ARG A 104 -6.14 -13.76 9.93
N THR A 105 -5.96 -12.79 9.04
CA THR A 105 -4.64 -12.28 8.67
C THR A 105 -3.87 -11.75 9.89
N PHE A 106 -4.54 -11.01 10.77
CA PHE A 106 -3.94 -10.56 12.03
C PHE A 106 -3.57 -11.74 12.95
N CYS A 107 -4.46 -12.72 13.11
CA CYS A 107 -4.22 -13.89 13.96
C CYS A 107 -3.06 -14.75 13.45
N GLU A 108 -2.92 -14.92 12.14
CA GLU A 108 -1.79 -15.61 11.51
C GLU A 108 -0.47 -14.87 11.75
N ASP A 109 -0.45 -13.55 11.56
CA ASP A 109 0.72 -12.71 11.85
C ASP A 109 1.07 -12.74 13.36
N TRP A 110 0.05 -12.74 14.24
CA TRP A 110 0.24 -12.84 15.68
C TRP A 110 0.82 -14.20 16.08
N LEU A 111 0.26 -15.29 15.55
CA LEU A 111 0.78 -16.65 15.76
C LEU A 111 2.24 -16.79 15.31
N PHE A 112 2.55 -16.23 14.14
CA PHE A 112 3.93 -16.22 13.62
C PHE A 112 4.89 -15.50 14.58
N ALA A 113 4.50 -14.35 15.11
CA ALA A 113 5.34 -13.53 15.96
C ALA A 113 5.49 -14.06 17.39
N THR A 114 4.42 -14.65 17.96
CA THR A 114 4.31 -14.96 19.39
C THR A 114 4.23 -16.44 19.72
N ARG A 115 3.87 -17.28 18.73
CA ARG A 115 3.50 -18.69 18.91
C ARG A 115 2.19 -18.88 19.70
N GLN A 116 1.43 -17.82 19.92
CA GLN A 116 0.12 -17.88 20.54
C GLN A 116 -0.96 -18.00 19.49
N ASP A 117 -1.76 -19.07 19.54
CA ASP A 117 -2.90 -19.28 18.69
C ASP A 117 -4.12 -18.44 19.18
N LEU A 118 -4.81 -17.80 18.24
CA LEU A 118 -6.00 -16.99 18.41
C LEU A 118 -7.16 -17.54 17.57
N SER A 119 -7.28 -18.87 17.44
CA SER A 119 -8.31 -19.52 16.59
C SER A 119 -9.65 -19.74 17.29
N GLY A 120 -9.79 -19.37 18.56
CA GLY A 120 -11.02 -19.55 19.35
C GLY A 120 -12.23 -18.81 18.77
N GLN A 121 -13.44 -19.30 19.11
CA GLN A 121 -14.72 -18.71 18.64
C GLN A 121 -14.89 -17.23 19.01
N ASP A 122 -14.30 -16.79 20.11
CA ASP A 122 -14.34 -15.39 20.56
C ASP A 122 -13.69 -14.43 19.54
N TYR A 123 -12.74 -14.91 18.72
CA TYR A 123 -12.09 -14.13 17.69
C TYR A 123 -12.79 -14.20 16.33
N PHE A 124 -13.65 -15.21 16.12
CA PHE A 124 -14.33 -15.46 14.84
C PHE A 124 -15.85 -15.60 15.05
N PRO A 125 -16.53 -14.48 15.35
CA PRO A 125 -17.99 -14.49 15.47
C PRO A 125 -18.63 -14.82 14.13
N GLY A 126 -19.89 -15.28 14.19
CA GLY A 126 -20.67 -15.54 12.98
C GLY A 126 -20.71 -14.29 12.07
N PRO A 127 -20.55 -14.44 10.75
CA PRO A 127 -20.45 -13.30 9.85
C PRO A 127 -21.80 -12.57 9.73
N ALA A 128 -21.84 -11.31 10.15
CA ALA A 128 -22.93 -10.41 9.79
C ALA A 128 -22.79 -10.02 8.30
N ARG A 129 -23.93 -9.69 7.66
CA ARG A 129 -23.97 -9.20 6.28
C ARG A 129 -24.59 -7.80 6.23
N PRO A 130 -23.88 -6.76 6.68
CA PRO A 130 -24.43 -5.42 6.83
C PRO A 130 -24.53 -4.63 5.52
N GLY A 131 -24.06 -5.17 4.40
CA GLY A 131 -23.99 -4.48 3.11
C GLY A 131 -24.10 -5.43 1.93
N ARG A 132 -24.01 -4.85 0.71
CA ARG A 132 -24.12 -5.57 -0.57
C ARG A 132 -22.83 -5.55 -1.40
N SER A 133 -21.84 -4.72 -1.04
CA SER A 133 -20.58 -4.61 -1.77
C SER A 133 -19.80 -5.93 -1.68
N ILE A 134 -19.34 -6.42 -2.82
CA ILE A 134 -18.46 -7.58 -2.88
C ILE A 134 -17.04 -7.09 -2.64
N VAL A 135 -16.41 -7.61 -1.59
CA VAL A 135 -15.04 -7.25 -1.20
C VAL A 135 -14.22 -8.52 -1.03
N GLN A 136 -13.10 -8.58 -1.74
CA GLN A 136 -12.09 -9.62 -1.58
C GLN A 136 -10.88 -9.02 -0.87
N ILE A 137 -10.48 -9.59 0.25
CA ILE A 137 -9.23 -9.24 0.93
C ILE A 137 -8.14 -10.18 0.45
N LEU A 138 -7.04 -9.61 0.00
CA LEU A 138 -5.86 -10.30 -0.51
C LEU A 138 -4.67 -10.01 0.41
N PRO A 139 -4.38 -10.85 1.40
CA PRO A 139 -3.10 -10.81 2.09
C PRO A 139 -2.02 -11.44 1.19
N THR A 140 -0.87 -10.79 1.11
CA THR A 140 0.29 -11.27 0.38
C THR A 140 1.53 -11.30 1.27
N GLY A 141 2.51 -12.11 0.90
CA GLY A 141 3.75 -12.25 1.64
C GLY A 141 4.84 -12.96 0.83
N PRO A 142 6.09 -12.87 1.29
CA PRO A 142 7.25 -13.40 0.57
C PRO A 142 7.30 -14.94 0.52
N GLU A 143 6.50 -15.63 1.32
CA GLU A 143 6.38 -17.10 1.32
C GLU A 143 5.61 -17.64 0.12
N GLN A 144 4.92 -16.78 -0.63
CA GLN A 144 4.15 -17.17 -1.79
C GLN A 144 5.08 -17.28 -3.01
N ASN A 145 5.18 -18.48 -3.60
CA ASN A 145 6.00 -18.73 -4.79
C ASN A 145 5.57 -17.89 -6.00
N ILE A 146 4.31 -17.50 -6.04
CA ILE A 146 3.71 -16.66 -7.06
C ILE A 146 3.32 -15.35 -6.38
N ASN A 147 3.59 -14.23 -7.01
CA ASN A 147 3.16 -12.93 -6.49
C ASN A 147 1.71 -12.62 -6.95
N PRO A 148 0.69 -12.91 -6.13
CA PRO A 148 -0.70 -12.74 -6.55
C PRO A 148 -1.06 -11.27 -6.75
N LEU A 149 -0.44 -10.34 -6.02
CA LEU A 149 -0.73 -8.91 -6.17
C LEU A 149 -0.26 -8.38 -7.53
N GLU A 150 0.98 -8.71 -7.94
CA GLU A 150 1.49 -8.31 -9.26
C GLU A 150 0.65 -8.89 -10.39
N GLN A 151 0.21 -10.15 -10.26
CA GLN A 151 -0.65 -10.79 -11.24
C GLN A 151 -2.02 -10.13 -11.35
N ILE A 152 -2.64 -9.78 -10.21
CA ILE A 152 -3.92 -9.07 -10.19
C ILE A 152 -3.77 -7.69 -10.79
N MET A 153 -2.68 -6.97 -10.49
CA MET A 153 -2.38 -5.68 -11.10
C MET A 153 -2.21 -5.80 -12.62
N PHE A 154 -1.46 -6.81 -13.08
CA PHE A 154 -1.32 -7.11 -14.51
C PHE A 154 -2.67 -7.40 -15.15
N ALA A 155 -3.49 -8.25 -14.54
CA ALA A 155 -4.83 -8.58 -15.03
C ALA A 155 -5.74 -7.35 -15.06
N ALA A 156 -5.70 -6.51 -14.03
CA ALA A 156 -6.46 -5.26 -13.96
C ALA A 156 -6.16 -4.34 -15.14
N VAL A 157 -4.86 -4.09 -15.39
CA VAL A 157 -4.40 -3.24 -16.50
C VAL A 157 -4.76 -3.86 -17.85
N SER A 158 -4.52 -5.17 -18.00
CA SER A 158 -4.74 -5.87 -19.28
C SER A 158 -6.21 -6.05 -19.62
N SER A 159 -7.11 -6.11 -18.63
CA SER A 159 -8.56 -6.28 -18.84
C SER A 159 -9.34 -4.97 -18.88
N ALA A 160 -8.74 -3.84 -18.52
CA ALA A 160 -9.38 -2.53 -18.58
C ALA A 160 -9.87 -2.23 -20.02
N LYS A 161 -11.05 -1.63 -20.14
CA LYS A 161 -11.70 -1.32 -21.43
C LYS A 161 -11.69 0.17 -21.75
N ASP A 162 -11.85 1.00 -20.74
CA ASP A 162 -12.00 2.44 -20.90
C ASP A 162 -10.87 3.21 -20.20
N LYS A 163 -10.69 2.97 -18.89
CA LYS A 163 -9.74 3.74 -18.09
C LYS A 163 -9.23 2.97 -16.92
N ILE A 164 -7.93 3.09 -16.67
CA ILE A 164 -7.31 2.70 -15.40
C ILE A 164 -6.57 3.88 -14.80
N ARG A 165 -6.75 4.10 -13.49
CA ARG A 165 -6.09 5.15 -12.72
C ARG A 165 -5.38 4.56 -11.54
N ILE A 166 -4.17 5.02 -11.30
CA ILE A 166 -3.30 4.52 -10.24
C ILE A 166 -2.72 5.71 -9.50
N ALA A 167 -2.91 5.74 -8.18
CA ALA A 167 -2.23 6.67 -7.29
C ALA A 167 -1.37 5.88 -6.31
N THR A 168 -0.06 6.12 -6.31
CA THR A 168 0.90 5.42 -5.45
C THR A 168 2.07 6.30 -5.09
N PRO A 169 2.58 6.24 -3.84
CA PRO A 169 3.77 7.00 -3.45
C PRO A 169 5.05 6.47 -4.08
N TYR A 170 5.14 5.15 -4.27
CA TYR A 170 6.32 4.49 -4.83
C TYR A 170 5.92 3.77 -6.10
N PHE A 171 6.65 4.07 -7.16
CA PHE A 171 6.36 3.58 -8.51
C PHE A 171 7.64 3.04 -9.16
N VAL A 172 7.83 1.75 -9.03
CA VAL A 172 8.94 1.00 -9.65
C VAL A 172 8.33 -0.24 -10.31
N PRO A 173 7.65 -0.04 -11.47
CA PRO A 173 6.87 -1.10 -12.11
C PRO A 173 7.78 -2.18 -12.68
N SER A 174 7.37 -3.44 -12.55
CA SER A 174 8.02 -4.57 -13.18
C SER A 174 7.95 -4.49 -14.72
N PRO A 175 8.80 -5.24 -15.43
CA PRO A 175 8.70 -5.32 -16.89
C PRO A 175 7.32 -5.77 -17.38
N ALA A 176 6.67 -6.69 -16.66
CA ALA A 176 5.33 -7.18 -16.98
C ALA A 176 4.28 -6.06 -16.89
N LEU A 177 4.30 -5.27 -15.81
CA LEU A 177 3.38 -4.14 -15.65
C LEU A 177 3.61 -3.04 -16.68
N ARG A 178 4.87 -2.72 -17.04
CA ARG A 178 5.17 -1.76 -18.10
C ARG A 178 4.64 -2.21 -19.46
N MET A 179 4.76 -3.51 -19.75
CA MET A 179 4.17 -4.09 -20.95
C MET A 179 2.63 -4.01 -20.92
N ALA A 180 2.00 -4.31 -19.77
CA ALA A 180 0.56 -4.20 -19.62
C ALA A 180 0.05 -2.77 -19.84
N PHE A 181 0.73 -1.75 -19.30
CA PHE A 181 0.41 -0.34 -19.55
C PHE A 181 0.48 0.01 -21.04
N THR A 182 1.58 -0.40 -21.69
CA THR A 182 1.76 -0.20 -23.14
C THR A 182 0.61 -0.85 -23.93
N TYR A 183 0.29 -2.10 -23.59
CA TYR A 183 -0.78 -2.85 -24.26
C TYR A 183 -2.16 -2.19 -24.03
N ALA A 184 -2.45 -1.73 -22.81
CA ALA A 184 -3.69 -1.01 -22.53
C ALA A 184 -3.81 0.26 -23.36
N CYS A 185 -2.77 1.09 -23.44
CA CYS A 185 -2.74 2.31 -24.27
C CYS A 185 -2.92 1.99 -25.75
N THR A 186 -2.29 0.93 -26.28
CA THR A 186 -2.43 0.48 -27.68
C THR A 186 -3.88 0.10 -28.00
N ARG A 187 -4.64 -0.42 -27.03
CA ARG A 187 -6.08 -0.71 -27.18
C ARG A 187 -6.99 0.52 -27.04
N GLY A 188 -6.42 1.71 -26.83
CA GLY A 188 -7.19 2.94 -26.60
C GLY A 188 -7.63 3.17 -25.16
N VAL A 189 -7.18 2.34 -24.20
CA VAL A 189 -7.47 2.51 -22.77
C VAL A 189 -6.68 3.70 -22.24
N THR A 190 -7.35 4.62 -21.53
CA THR A 190 -6.69 5.70 -20.82
C THR A 190 -5.99 5.17 -19.56
N VAL A 191 -4.66 5.28 -19.51
CA VAL A 191 -3.84 4.94 -18.33
C VAL A 191 -3.36 6.22 -17.68
N GLU A 192 -3.75 6.46 -16.42
CA GLU A 192 -3.38 7.65 -15.64
C GLU A 192 -2.63 7.24 -14.37
N LEU A 193 -1.42 7.77 -14.21
CA LEU A 193 -0.59 7.58 -13.01
C LEU A 193 -0.50 8.90 -12.24
N VAL A 194 -0.82 8.88 -10.97
CA VAL A 194 -0.66 10.01 -10.05
C VAL A 194 0.43 9.65 -9.05
N LEU A 195 1.54 10.36 -9.14
CA LEU A 195 2.78 10.11 -8.42
C LEU A 195 3.18 11.35 -7.62
N PRO A 196 3.89 11.25 -6.51
CA PRO A 196 4.29 12.42 -5.73
C PRO A 196 5.47 13.14 -6.35
N THR A 197 5.54 14.47 -6.15
CA THR A 197 6.77 15.26 -6.38
C THR A 197 7.76 15.13 -5.22
N ARG A 198 7.25 14.84 -4.01
CA ARG A 198 8.01 14.72 -2.76
C ARG A 198 7.82 13.32 -2.17
N SER A 199 8.89 12.73 -1.69
CA SER A 199 8.89 11.41 -1.09
C SER A 199 9.82 11.38 0.13
N ASP A 200 9.48 10.57 1.10
CA ASP A 200 10.35 10.17 2.20
C ASP A 200 11.49 9.22 1.73
N ALA A 201 11.32 8.59 0.55
CA ALA A 201 12.29 7.70 -0.08
C ALA A 201 12.78 8.26 -1.43
N LEU A 202 13.78 9.16 -1.40
CA LEU A 202 14.29 9.86 -2.59
C LEU A 202 14.80 8.91 -3.69
N ILE A 203 15.46 7.80 -3.31
CA ILE A 203 15.97 6.82 -4.27
C ILE A 203 14.82 6.20 -5.06
N VAL A 204 13.71 5.85 -4.40
CA VAL A 204 12.51 5.30 -5.04
C VAL A 204 11.88 6.32 -5.99
N LEU A 205 11.84 7.59 -5.58
CA LEU A 205 11.34 8.68 -6.41
C LEU A 205 12.16 8.81 -7.72
N TRP A 206 13.49 8.84 -7.61
CA TRP A 206 14.37 8.93 -8.78
C TRP A 206 14.29 7.68 -9.67
N ALA A 207 14.25 6.50 -9.06
CA ALA A 207 14.05 5.25 -9.79
C ALA A 207 12.72 5.25 -10.56
N GLY A 208 11.63 5.72 -9.94
CA GLY A 208 10.32 5.85 -10.59
C GLY A 208 10.34 6.78 -11.79
N ARG A 209 10.98 7.94 -11.66
CA ARG A 209 11.12 8.92 -12.76
C ARG A 209 11.89 8.38 -13.97
N SER A 210 12.79 7.43 -13.77
CA SER A 210 13.52 6.79 -14.89
C SER A 210 12.62 6.05 -15.88
N PHE A 211 11.38 5.72 -15.50
CA PHE A 211 10.40 5.06 -16.36
C PHE A 211 9.49 6.04 -17.10
N TYR A 212 9.50 7.34 -16.76
CA TYR A 212 8.54 8.31 -17.29
C TYR A 212 8.61 8.43 -18.81
N ARG A 213 9.82 8.56 -19.38
CA ARG A 213 9.99 8.70 -20.82
C ARG A 213 9.36 7.52 -21.57
N GLU A 214 9.72 6.30 -21.19
CA GLU A 214 9.19 5.06 -21.78
C GLU A 214 7.65 5.03 -21.74
N LEU A 215 7.06 5.36 -20.59
CA LEU A 215 5.62 5.30 -20.39
C LEU A 215 4.88 6.41 -21.15
N LEU A 216 5.39 7.63 -21.16
CA LEU A 216 4.81 8.76 -21.90
C LEU A 216 4.86 8.51 -23.42
N GLU A 217 5.94 7.93 -23.95
CA GLU A 217 6.05 7.54 -25.37
C GLU A 217 5.04 6.48 -25.76
N ARG A 218 4.54 5.72 -24.79
CA ARG A 218 3.50 4.69 -24.97
C ARG A 218 2.08 5.20 -24.72
N GLY A 219 1.91 6.51 -24.40
CA GLY A 219 0.60 7.12 -24.21
C GLY A 219 0.08 7.13 -22.78
N VAL A 220 0.84 6.65 -21.81
CA VAL A 220 0.50 6.76 -20.38
C VAL A 220 0.52 8.23 -19.97
N LYS A 221 -0.49 8.69 -19.23
CA LYS A 221 -0.53 10.03 -18.65
C LYS A 221 0.04 10.02 -17.26
N ILE A 222 0.98 10.92 -16.99
CA ILE A 222 1.64 11.03 -15.68
C ILE A 222 1.35 12.39 -15.07
N TYR A 223 0.86 12.36 -13.83
CA TYR A 223 0.52 13.51 -13.00
C TYR A 223 1.43 13.52 -11.78
N GLU A 224 2.31 14.52 -11.64
CA GLU A 224 3.10 14.72 -10.42
C GLU A 224 2.38 15.63 -9.45
N TYR A 225 1.91 15.06 -8.34
CA TYR A 225 1.17 15.75 -7.29
C TYR A 225 2.10 16.55 -6.39
N ASP A 226 1.84 17.86 -6.27
CA ASP A 226 2.66 18.79 -5.45
C ASP A 226 1.91 19.37 -4.23
N GLY A 227 0.67 18.98 -4.01
CA GLY A 227 -0.15 19.48 -2.90
C GLY A 227 0.18 18.91 -1.51
N GLY A 228 1.29 18.18 -1.37
CA GLY A 228 1.71 17.50 -0.15
C GLY A 228 2.30 16.12 -0.44
N VAL A 229 2.41 15.27 0.59
CA VAL A 229 2.88 13.89 0.43
C VAL A 229 1.69 13.01 0.04
N LEU A 230 1.68 12.53 -1.19
CA LEU A 230 0.74 11.52 -1.65
C LEU A 230 1.24 10.14 -1.17
N HIS A 231 0.51 9.55 -0.22
CA HIS A 231 0.86 8.21 0.29
C HIS A 231 -0.25 7.18 0.07
N SER A 232 -1.36 7.57 -0.57
CA SER A 232 -2.46 6.68 -0.95
C SER A 232 -2.00 5.62 -1.95
N LYS A 233 -2.53 4.41 -1.85
CA LYS A 233 -2.31 3.30 -2.78
C LYS A 233 -3.66 2.86 -3.31
N LEU A 234 -4.00 3.40 -4.47
CA LEU A 234 -5.31 3.28 -5.09
C LEU A 234 -5.19 2.85 -6.55
N VAL A 235 -6.07 1.96 -6.96
CA VAL A 235 -6.29 1.63 -8.38
C VAL A 235 -7.79 1.64 -8.63
N THR A 236 -8.24 2.31 -9.69
CA THR A 236 -9.62 2.23 -10.18
C THR A 236 -9.64 1.74 -11.62
N VAL A 237 -10.57 0.85 -11.94
CA VAL A 237 -10.70 0.22 -13.27
C VAL A 237 -12.10 0.44 -13.80
N ASP A 238 -12.21 1.14 -14.92
CA ASP A 238 -13.45 1.38 -15.69
C ASP A 238 -14.63 1.91 -14.85
N ASP A 239 -14.36 2.58 -13.73
CA ASP A 239 -15.35 2.99 -12.73
C ASP A 239 -16.25 1.84 -12.22
N ARG A 240 -15.81 0.59 -12.38
CA ARG A 240 -16.56 -0.63 -12.02
C ARG A 240 -16.05 -1.28 -10.76
N TRP A 241 -14.76 -1.28 -10.56
CA TRP A 241 -14.12 -1.87 -9.39
C TRP A 241 -12.81 -1.17 -9.08
N CYS A 242 -12.33 -1.36 -7.87
CA CYS A 242 -11.12 -0.68 -7.40
C CYS A 242 -10.32 -1.55 -6.44
N MET A 243 -9.07 -1.13 -6.24
CA MET A 243 -8.18 -1.69 -5.22
C MET A 243 -7.68 -0.58 -4.30
N LEU A 244 -7.58 -0.88 -3.02
CA LEU A 244 -6.85 -0.09 -2.05
C LEU A 244 -6.19 -0.99 -1.00
N GLY A 245 -5.08 -0.53 -0.44
CA GLY A 245 -4.39 -1.35 0.56
C GLY A 245 -3.09 -0.72 1.05
N SER A 246 -2.21 -1.58 1.51
CA SER A 246 -0.90 -1.19 2.02
C SER A 246 0.19 -1.20 0.94
N ALA A 247 -0.01 -1.93 -0.16
CA ALA A 247 1.00 -2.21 -1.17
C ALA A 247 1.26 -1.04 -2.12
N ASN A 248 2.51 -0.68 -2.27
CA ASN A 248 2.98 0.21 -3.33
C ASN A 248 3.10 -0.52 -4.67
N MET A 249 3.33 0.22 -5.74
CA MET A 249 3.66 -0.35 -7.04
C MET A 249 5.18 -0.46 -7.20
N ASP A 250 5.81 -1.29 -6.38
CA ASP A 250 7.24 -1.53 -6.36
C ASP A 250 7.60 -3.00 -6.08
N MET A 251 8.87 -3.34 -6.32
CA MET A 251 9.36 -4.72 -6.16
C MET A 251 9.35 -5.20 -4.71
N ARG A 252 9.50 -4.29 -3.73
CA ARG A 252 9.43 -4.66 -2.32
C ARG A 252 8.03 -5.10 -1.92
N SER A 253 7.00 -4.33 -2.31
CA SER A 253 5.61 -4.67 -2.06
C SER A 253 5.20 -5.96 -2.78
N PHE A 254 5.77 -6.20 -3.96
CA PHE A 254 5.46 -7.42 -4.69
C PHE A 254 6.17 -8.67 -4.18
N ARG A 255 7.38 -8.58 -3.60
CA ARG A 255 8.22 -9.76 -3.33
C ARG A 255 8.73 -9.91 -1.90
N LEU A 256 8.82 -8.83 -1.13
CA LEU A 256 9.55 -8.81 0.14
C LEU A 256 8.66 -8.50 1.34
N ASN A 257 7.61 -7.69 1.13
CA ASN A 257 6.76 -7.28 2.22
C ASN A 257 5.56 -8.21 2.40
N TYR A 258 5.11 -8.32 3.65
CA TYR A 258 3.75 -8.74 3.95
C TYR A 258 2.83 -7.56 3.73
N GLU A 259 1.93 -7.66 2.75
CA GLU A 259 1.00 -6.62 2.35
C GLU A 259 -0.45 -7.10 2.50
N VAL A 260 -1.40 -6.19 2.43
CA VAL A 260 -2.81 -6.50 2.36
C VAL A 260 -3.52 -5.51 1.44
N THR A 261 -4.30 -6.05 0.52
CA THR A 261 -5.05 -5.26 -0.48
C THR A 261 -6.51 -5.70 -0.48
N ALA A 262 -7.43 -4.74 -0.54
CA ALA A 262 -8.84 -4.99 -0.78
C ALA A 262 -9.15 -4.75 -2.26
N LEU A 263 -9.80 -5.74 -2.90
CA LEU A 263 -10.43 -5.60 -4.20
C LEU A 263 -11.93 -5.40 -3.94
N ILE A 264 -12.50 -4.33 -4.50
CA ILE A 264 -13.86 -3.90 -4.20
C ILE A 264 -14.63 -3.82 -5.51
N TYR A 265 -15.61 -4.71 -5.66
CA TYR A 265 -16.46 -4.80 -6.84
C TYR A 265 -17.77 -4.04 -6.58
N ASP A 266 -17.64 -2.71 -6.48
CA ASP A 266 -18.75 -1.79 -6.19
C ASP A 266 -18.50 -0.47 -6.92
N GLN A 267 -19.44 -0.09 -7.79
CA GLN A 267 -19.32 1.11 -8.61
C GLN A 267 -19.38 2.40 -7.79
N ALA A 268 -20.19 2.44 -6.73
CA ALA A 268 -20.32 3.64 -5.89
C ALA A 268 -19.01 3.93 -5.18
N VAL A 269 -18.42 2.91 -4.55
CA VAL A 269 -17.11 3.00 -3.88
C VAL A 269 -16.03 3.34 -4.91
N THR A 270 -16.05 2.71 -6.09
CA THR A 270 -15.07 2.97 -7.14
C THR A 270 -15.12 4.42 -7.61
N ARG A 271 -16.30 4.99 -7.80
CA ARG A 271 -16.48 6.41 -8.19
C ARG A 271 -16.01 7.37 -7.09
N GLU A 272 -16.23 7.03 -5.82
CA GLU A 272 -15.72 7.83 -4.69
C GLU A 272 -14.19 7.87 -4.69
N LEU A 273 -13.52 6.73 -4.89
CA LEU A 273 -12.08 6.67 -5.01
C LEU A 273 -11.56 7.35 -6.27
N ALA A 274 -12.25 7.20 -7.40
CA ALA A 274 -11.94 7.91 -8.64
C ALA A 274 -12.02 9.43 -8.44
N ALA A 275 -13.03 9.94 -7.74
CA ALA A 275 -13.14 11.35 -7.40
C ALA A 275 -12.00 11.81 -6.46
N SER A 276 -11.46 10.92 -5.63
CA SER A 276 -10.27 11.21 -4.82
C SER A 276 -9.03 11.37 -5.70
N ILE A 277 -8.85 10.49 -6.69
CA ILE A 277 -7.76 10.60 -7.68
C ILE A 277 -7.93 11.89 -8.50
N ASP A 278 -9.15 12.26 -8.90
CA ASP A 278 -9.41 13.54 -9.59
C ASP A 278 -8.99 14.76 -8.77
N ARG A 279 -9.18 14.72 -7.44
CA ARG A 279 -8.70 15.80 -6.56
C ARG A 279 -7.17 15.92 -6.58
N PHE A 280 -6.47 14.79 -6.65
CA PHE A 280 -5.01 14.81 -6.81
C PHE A 280 -4.61 15.35 -8.20
N CYS A 281 -5.24 14.88 -9.28
CA CYS A 281 -4.94 15.35 -10.64
C CYS A 281 -5.11 16.85 -10.79
N ARG A 282 -6.16 17.45 -10.19
CA ARG A 282 -6.39 18.92 -10.24
C ARG A 282 -5.27 19.75 -9.59
N ARG A 283 -4.50 19.17 -8.70
CA ARG A 283 -3.35 19.79 -8.02
C ARG A 283 -2.01 19.23 -8.45
N ALA A 284 -2.01 18.48 -9.53
CA ALA A 284 -0.81 17.85 -10.07
C ALA A 284 -0.35 18.56 -11.34
N ARG A 285 0.93 18.51 -11.58
CA ARG A 285 1.53 18.91 -12.84
C ARG A 285 1.47 17.72 -13.80
N VAL A 286 0.98 17.96 -15.00
CA VAL A 286 1.00 16.96 -16.09
C VAL A 286 2.41 16.92 -16.68
N ILE A 287 3.03 15.76 -16.67
CA ILE A 287 4.38 15.59 -17.22
C ILE A 287 4.29 15.36 -18.73
N SER A 288 5.11 16.05 -19.50
CA SER A 288 5.20 15.92 -20.96
C SER A 288 6.58 15.44 -21.41
N LEU A 289 6.64 14.81 -22.58
CA LEU A 289 7.90 14.42 -23.22
C LEU A 289 8.79 15.62 -23.53
N ARG A 290 8.19 16.77 -23.89
CA ARG A 290 8.93 18.01 -24.14
C ARG A 290 9.68 18.44 -22.89
N GLU A 291 8.99 18.49 -21.78
CA GLU A 291 9.59 18.88 -20.48
C GLU A 291 10.75 17.94 -20.08
N LEU A 292 10.59 16.61 -20.30
CA LEU A 292 11.67 15.66 -20.01
C LEU A 292 12.91 15.86 -20.91
N ARG A 293 12.73 16.33 -22.16
CA ARG A 293 13.83 16.61 -23.08
C ARG A 293 14.55 17.93 -22.76
N GLU A 294 13.83 18.93 -22.27
CA GLU A 294 14.35 20.27 -21.96
C GLU A 294 15.09 20.34 -20.60
N ARG A 295 14.91 19.33 -19.72
CA ARG A 295 15.58 19.32 -18.41
C ARG A 295 17.08 18.98 -18.51
N PRO A 296 17.90 19.43 -17.55
CA PRO A 296 19.34 19.15 -17.51
C PRO A 296 19.65 17.65 -17.52
N ARG A 297 20.67 17.24 -18.29
CA ARG A 297 21.05 15.81 -18.47
C ARG A 297 21.49 15.11 -17.18
N TYR A 298 21.93 15.84 -16.16
CA TYR A 298 22.32 15.21 -14.89
C TYR A 298 21.15 14.48 -14.21
N TYR A 299 19.89 14.88 -14.47
CA TYR A 299 18.72 14.14 -13.99
C TYR A 299 18.66 12.73 -14.58
N GLU A 300 19.01 12.54 -15.84
CA GLU A 300 19.05 11.22 -16.48
C GLU A 300 20.11 10.31 -15.82
N VAL A 301 21.24 10.88 -15.40
CA VAL A 301 22.28 10.15 -14.69
C VAL A 301 21.80 9.72 -13.29
N ILE A 302 21.19 10.63 -12.54
CA ILE A 302 20.63 10.33 -11.20
C ILE A 302 19.56 9.23 -11.30
N GLU A 303 18.61 9.40 -12.21
CA GLU A 303 17.51 8.47 -12.44
C GLU A 303 18.01 7.10 -12.92
N GLY A 304 18.98 7.10 -13.86
CA GLY A 304 19.61 5.87 -14.35
C GLY A 304 20.35 5.12 -13.24
N THR A 305 21.09 5.84 -12.39
CA THR A 305 21.79 5.26 -11.24
C THR A 305 20.79 4.68 -10.23
N ALA A 306 19.72 5.43 -9.91
CA ALA A 306 18.66 4.95 -9.02
C ALA A 306 17.95 3.71 -9.60
N ARG A 307 17.79 3.65 -10.93
CA ARG A 307 17.21 2.50 -11.63
C ARG A 307 18.00 1.20 -11.43
N LEU A 308 19.32 1.27 -11.29
CA LEU A 308 20.14 0.07 -11.03
C LEU A 308 19.80 -0.58 -9.67
N LEU A 309 19.25 0.20 -8.74
CA LEU A 309 18.85 -0.27 -7.42
C LEU A 309 17.41 -0.83 -7.37
N THR A 310 16.66 -0.78 -8.48
CA THR A 310 15.26 -1.24 -8.54
C THR A 310 15.01 -2.66 -8.03
N PRO A 311 15.91 -3.64 -8.17
CA PRO A 311 15.70 -4.97 -7.60
C PRO A 311 15.65 -5.00 -6.06
N LEU A 312 16.11 -3.93 -5.40
CA LEU A 312 16.16 -3.77 -3.94
C LEU A 312 15.06 -2.84 -3.39
N LEU A 313 14.36 -2.12 -4.30
CA LEU A 313 13.37 -1.07 -4.00
C LEU A 313 11.94 -1.57 -4.08
#